data_c13d935620f5ca588de52041c037c2bb
#
_entry.id   c13d935620f5ca588de52041c037c2bb
#
_cell.length_a   1.000
_cell.length_b   1.000
_cell.length_c   1.000
_cell.angle_alpha   90.00
_cell.angle_beta   90.00
_cell.angle_gamma   90.00
#
_symmetry.space_group_name_H-M   'P 1'
#
loop_
_entity.id
_entity.type
_entity.pdbx_description
1 polymer ?
#
loop_
_entity_poly.entity_id
_entity_poly.type
_entity_poly.pdbx_seq_one_letter_code
_entity_poly.pdbx_strand_id
1 'polypeptide(L)'
;MSIDNVKVDIGKAEIGFETGKLALQAPGSVVVTSGDTTVLVTTVANKSVRDGIDFFPLTVDVEERMYSAGKIPGGFFRREGRQTEKAILACRLIDRPLRPSFKDGFRCETQIIATVLSVDNENEYDILALNAASLGLQLAGVPLESAVGAVRMSLINDNWVVQATNSELEDSVFDMVVAGSLNPKGEIDIVMVEAGATDNAFAKIDEGSAAPTENIVADGIDMSKEFISKLIEAQKELVAKRDVPEIDWPIIEDYSEELKSQISEAFGSDIETAMAITDRAERSEKQSELQEQAVEKFLDEEEDNTKAIKLAFKSIVKNTVRDRVLSGGARLDGRTPTDIRNISAEINLLPTVHGSSLFLRGETQVLNVTTLGMSRLEQMLDTIDTVTSKRYMHHYNFPPYSTGEAYPMR
;
A
#
# COMPACT_ATOMS: atom_id res chain seq x y z
N MET A 1 -29.25 7.39 17.41
CA MET A 1 -28.69 7.03 16.09
C MET A 1 -29.15 5.60 15.79
N SER A 2 -29.57 5.31 14.55
CA SER A 2 -29.88 3.94 14.12
C SER A 2 -28.61 3.12 14.00
N ILE A 3 -28.73 1.81 14.24
CA ILE A 3 -27.70 0.85 13.90
C ILE A 3 -28.08 0.34 12.52
N ASP A 4 -27.17 0.47 11.56
CA ASP A 4 -27.37 0.02 10.19
C ASP A 4 -26.32 -1.03 9.84
N ASN A 5 -26.73 -2.07 9.13
CA ASN A 5 -25.86 -3.15 8.74
C ASN A 5 -26.13 -3.62 7.29
N VAL A 6 -25.11 -4.22 6.70
CA VAL A 6 -25.17 -4.89 5.41
C VAL A 6 -24.28 -6.12 5.50
N LYS A 7 -24.73 -7.22 4.89
CA LYS A 7 -23.96 -8.45 4.76
C LYS A 7 -23.78 -8.78 3.30
N VAL A 8 -22.64 -9.33 2.96
CA VAL A 8 -22.28 -9.70 1.59
C VAL A 8 -21.59 -11.05 1.56
N ASP A 9 -22.07 -11.93 0.69
CA ASP A 9 -21.47 -13.23 0.44
C ASP A 9 -20.37 -13.12 -0.61
N ILE A 10 -19.17 -13.53 -0.23
CA ILE A 10 -18.00 -13.59 -1.10
C ILE A 10 -17.44 -15.02 -1.12
N GLY A 11 -17.97 -15.83 -2.03
CA GLY A 11 -17.65 -17.26 -2.10
C GLY A 11 -18.22 -18.03 -0.92
N LYS A 12 -17.38 -18.59 -0.06
CA LYS A 12 -17.80 -19.32 1.15
C LYS A 12 -17.95 -18.43 2.37
N ALA A 13 -17.33 -17.23 2.35
CA ALA A 13 -17.32 -16.32 3.47
C ALA A 13 -18.46 -15.29 3.39
N GLU A 14 -19.06 -14.97 4.54
CA GLU A 14 -19.96 -13.83 4.70
C GLU A 14 -19.20 -12.71 5.41
N ILE A 15 -19.17 -11.51 4.82
CA ILE A 15 -18.64 -10.31 5.47
C ILE A 15 -19.81 -9.43 5.89
N GLY A 16 -19.87 -9.08 7.18
CA GLY A 16 -20.85 -8.17 7.73
C GLY A 16 -20.24 -6.81 8.04
N PHE A 17 -20.90 -5.72 7.63
CA PHE A 17 -20.55 -4.35 8.01
C PHE A 17 -21.67 -3.78 8.89
N GLU A 18 -21.30 -3.16 10.00
CA GLU A 18 -22.22 -2.49 10.92
C GLU A 18 -21.67 -1.09 11.27
N THR A 19 -22.55 -0.09 11.32
CA THR A 19 -22.22 1.26 11.79
C THR A 19 -23.26 1.80 12.76
N GLY A 20 -22.90 2.84 13.53
CA GLY A 20 -23.81 3.53 14.46
C GLY A 20 -23.92 2.92 15.84
N LYS A 21 -23.09 1.93 16.22
CA LYS A 21 -23.09 1.28 17.55
C LYS A 21 -21.86 1.62 18.38
N LEU A 22 -20.67 1.51 17.81
CA LEU A 22 -19.40 1.77 18.50
C LEU A 22 -18.75 3.05 17.98
N ALA A 23 -17.89 3.66 18.80
CA ALA A 23 -17.11 4.85 18.46
C ALA A 23 -17.93 6.00 17.85
N LEU A 24 -19.07 6.34 18.48
CA LEU A 24 -20.06 7.30 17.98
C LEU A 24 -19.56 8.73 17.79
N GLN A 25 -18.38 9.08 18.31
CA GLN A 25 -17.74 10.39 18.11
C GLN A 25 -16.82 10.43 16.91
N ALA A 26 -16.42 9.27 16.35
CA ALA A 26 -15.67 9.22 15.12
C ALA A 26 -16.61 9.50 13.92
N PRO A 27 -16.25 10.41 13.01
CA PRO A 27 -17.07 10.69 11.83
C PRO A 27 -17.35 9.45 10.99
N GLY A 28 -16.34 8.57 10.80
CA GLY A 28 -16.50 7.24 10.23
C GLY A 28 -16.21 6.17 11.27
N SER A 29 -17.14 5.26 11.47
CA SER A 29 -17.02 4.13 12.40
C SER A 29 -17.71 2.90 11.83
N VAL A 30 -16.97 1.82 11.66
CA VAL A 30 -17.45 0.56 11.08
C VAL A 30 -16.98 -0.61 11.92
N VAL A 31 -17.89 -1.49 12.27
CA VAL A 31 -17.58 -2.83 12.78
C VAL A 31 -17.71 -3.80 11.60
N VAL A 32 -16.67 -4.54 11.31
CA VAL A 32 -16.65 -5.57 10.27
C VAL A 32 -16.46 -6.94 10.88
N THR A 33 -17.18 -7.92 10.37
CA THR A 33 -17.15 -9.31 10.87
C THR A 33 -17.04 -10.32 9.73
N SER A 34 -16.31 -11.41 9.99
CA SER A 34 -16.37 -12.64 9.22
C SER A 34 -16.13 -13.80 10.18
N GLY A 35 -17.04 -14.77 10.22
CA GLY A 35 -17.06 -15.75 11.31
C GLY A 35 -17.11 -15.05 12.67
N ASP A 36 -16.25 -15.45 13.61
CA ASP A 36 -16.11 -14.82 14.93
C ASP A 36 -14.98 -13.74 14.96
N THR A 37 -14.30 -13.50 13.85
CA THR A 37 -13.35 -12.39 13.72
C THR A 37 -14.09 -11.07 13.59
N THR A 38 -13.77 -10.10 14.46
CA THR A 38 -14.42 -8.79 14.53
C THR A 38 -13.38 -7.68 14.63
N VAL A 39 -13.50 -6.67 13.76
CA VAL A 39 -12.63 -5.48 13.76
C VAL A 39 -13.48 -4.23 13.81
N LEU A 40 -13.11 -3.29 14.68
CA LEU A 40 -13.62 -1.92 14.68
C LEU A 40 -12.65 -1.04 13.92
N VAL A 41 -13.12 -0.37 12.87
CA VAL A 41 -12.35 0.63 12.13
C VAL A 41 -12.96 2.00 12.33
N THR A 42 -12.13 2.96 12.74
CA THR A 42 -12.52 4.37 12.88
C THR A 42 -11.70 5.23 11.93
N THR A 43 -12.36 6.23 11.37
CA THR A 43 -11.73 7.19 10.45
C THR A 43 -12.07 8.61 10.89
N VAL A 44 -11.03 9.44 10.99
CA VAL A 44 -11.14 10.85 11.36
C VAL A 44 -10.25 11.67 10.44
N ALA A 45 -10.77 12.78 9.92
CA ALA A 45 -9.99 13.75 9.17
C ALA A 45 -10.14 15.14 9.78
N ASN A 46 -9.03 15.86 9.91
CA ASN A 46 -9.04 17.26 10.34
C ASN A 46 -9.64 18.12 9.23
N LYS A 47 -10.42 19.17 9.61
CA LYS A 47 -11.10 20.04 8.65
C LYS A 47 -10.21 21.14 8.08
N SER A 48 -8.99 21.25 8.52
CA SER A 48 -8.00 22.25 8.06
C SER A 48 -6.69 21.60 7.74
N VAL A 49 -5.96 22.20 6.81
CA VAL A 49 -4.60 21.81 6.45
C VAL A 49 -3.62 22.47 7.40
N ARG A 50 -2.57 21.75 7.83
CA ARG A 50 -1.48 22.30 8.64
C ARG A 50 -0.60 23.18 7.75
N ASP A 51 -0.19 24.34 8.28
CA ASP A 51 0.71 25.24 7.57
C ASP A 51 2.03 24.57 7.16
N GLY A 52 2.46 24.83 5.94
CA GLY A 52 3.73 24.35 5.41
C GLY A 52 3.75 22.87 4.98
N ILE A 53 2.62 22.15 5.04
CA ILE A 53 2.58 20.76 4.61
C ILE A 53 2.52 20.66 3.07
N ASP A 54 3.35 19.81 2.49
CA ASP A 54 3.47 19.58 1.05
C ASP A 54 3.16 18.14 0.62
N PHE A 55 2.68 17.31 1.55
CA PHE A 55 2.29 15.93 1.32
C PHE A 55 0.93 15.64 2.00
N PHE A 56 0.32 14.52 1.65
CA PHE A 56 -0.91 14.05 2.30
C PHE A 56 -0.58 13.26 3.57
N PRO A 57 -0.91 13.76 4.77
CA PRO A 57 -0.63 13.10 6.04
C PRO A 57 -1.72 12.07 6.37
N LEU A 58 -1.63 10.89 5.79
CA LEU A 58 -2.45 9.74 6.14
C LEU A 58 -1.71 8.86 7.14
N THR A 59 -2.33 8.60 8.28
CA THR A 59 -1.86 7.65 9.29
C THR A 59 -2.82 6.47 9.34
N VAL A 60 -2.28 5.27 9.23
CA VAL A 60 -3.03 4.01 9.37
C VAL A 60 -2.39 3.20 10.48
N ASP A 61 -3.19 2.90 11.51
CA ASP A 61 -2.77 2.09 12.65
C ASP A 61 -3.66 0.85 12.77
N VAL A 62 -3.03 -0.30 13.01
CA VAL A 62 -3.72 -1.55 13.35
C VAL A 62 -3.33 -1.94 14.76
N GLU A 63 -4.32 -2.09 15.61
CA GLU A 63 -4.14 -2.43 17.02
C GLU A 63 -4.67 -3.83 17.30
N GLU A 64 -3.76 -4.78 17.42
CA GLU A 64 -4.05 -6.13 17.88
C GLU A 64 -4.18 -6.12 19.40
N ARG A 65 -5.39 -6.27 19.91
CA ARG A 65 -5.65 -6.37 21.35
C ARG A 65 -5.54 -7.81 21.80
N MET A 66 -4.67 -8.10 22.77
CA MET A 66 -4.44 -9.46 23.26
C MET A 66 -5.73 -10.12 23.78
N TYR A 67 -6.67 -9.33 24.29
CA TYR A 67 -7.97 -9.84 24.71
C TYR A 67 -8.80 -10.42 23.54
N SER A 68 -8.54 -10.00 22.29
CA SER A 68 -9.24 -10.53 21.12
C SER A 68 -9.01 -12.03 20.91
N ALA A 69 -7.86 -12.53 21.37
CA ALA A 69 -7.50 -13.95 21.40
C ALA A 69 -7.62 -14.57 22.81
N GLY A 70 -8.32 -13.90 23.75
CA GLY A 70 -8.44 -14.36 25.13
C GLY A 70 -7.13 -14.35 25.93
N LYS A 71 -6.13 -13.58 25.49
CA LYS A 71 -4.79 -13.52 26.11
C LYS A 71 -4.60 -12.26 26.95
N ILE A 72 -3.71 -12.33 27.94
CA ILE A 72 -3.21 -11.18 28.69
C ILE A 72 -1.82 -10.82 28.12
N PRO A 73 -1.51 -9.52 27.88
CA PRO A 73 -0.19 -9.12 27.38
C PRO A 73 0.95 -9.68 28.22
N GLY A 74 1.94 -10.31 27.57
CA GLY A 74 3.03 -11.04 28.23
C GLY A 74 4.11 -10.17 28.85
N GLY A 75 4.20 -8.88 28.51
CA GLY A 75 5.17 -7.96 29.08
C GLY A 75 5.03 -7.74 30.59
N PHE A 76 6.08 -7.26 31.26
CA PHE A 76 6.12 -7.07 32.72
C PHE A 76 4.92 -6.24 33.25
N PHE A 77 4.57 -5.17 32.56
CA PHE A 77 3.46 -4.28 32.93
C PHE A 77 2.07 -4.80 32.52
N ARG A 78 1.98 -5.96 31.87
CA ARG A 78 0.72 -6.52 31.36
C ARG A 78 -0.09 -5.54 30.51
N ARG A 79 0.59 -4.78 29.66
CA ARG A 79 0.02 -3.82 28.72
C ARG A 79 0.43 -4.15 27.29
N GLU A 80 -0.39 -3.71 26.35
CA GLU A 80 -0.04 -3.75 24.93
C GLU A 80 1.30 -3.01 24.71
N GLY A 81 2.17 -3.62 23.90
CA GLY A 81 3.48 -3.09 23.56
C GLY A 81 3.46 -2.35 22.22
N ARG A 82 4.57 -2.51 21.49
CA ARG A 82 4.65 -2.04 20.09
C ARG A 82 3.80 -2.95 19.21
N GLN A 83 3.34 -2.38 18.09
CA GLN A 83 2.65 -3.15 17.05
C GLN A 83 3.50 -4.35 16.60
N THR A 84 2.83 -5.46 16.34
CA THR A 84 3.48 -6.66 15.78
C THR A 84 3.90 -6.42 14.33
N GLU A 85 4.77 -7.28 13.82
CA GLU A 85 5.16 -7.26 12.40
C GLU A 85 3.92 -7.42 11.49
N LYS A 86 2.99 -8.30 11.86
CA LYS A 86 1.73 -8.53 11.16
C LYS A 86 0.85 -7.28 11.14
N ALA A 87 0.68 -6.61 12.27
CA ALA A 87 -0.07 -5.37 12.36
C ALA A 87 0.54 -4.26 11.48
N ILE A 88 1.88 -4.11 11.47
CA ILE A 88 2.57 -3.14 10.61
C ILE A 88 2.36 -3.46 9.13
N LEU A 89 2.41 -4.74 8.74
CA LEU A 89 2.14 -5.15 7.36
C LEU A 89 0.67 -4.90 6.99
N ALA A 90 -0.27 -5.15 7.90
CA ALA A 90 -1.67 -4.83 7.69
C ALA A 90 -1.91 -3.31 7.53
N CYS A 91 -1.21 -2.45 8.32
CA CYS A 91 -1.25 -0.99 8.09
C CYS A 91 -0.84 -0.63 6.67
N ARG A 92 0.23 -1.22 6.15
CA ARG A 92 0.71 -0.98 4.79
C ARG A 92 -0.24 -1.51 3.73
N LEU A 93 -0.85 -2.67 3.99
CA LEU A 93 -1.84 -3.28 3.11
C LEU A 93 -3.08 -2.38 2.96
N ILE A 94 -3.51 -1.72 4.05
CA ILE A 94 -4.62 -0.77 4.07
C ILE A 94 -4.23 0.56 3.40
N ASP A 95 -3.07 1.14 3.76
CA ASP A 95 -2.62 2.44 3.26
C ASP A 95 -2.41 2.44 1.74
N ARG A 96 -1.80 1.38 1.21
CA ARG A 96 -1.33 1.32 -0.18
C ARG A 96 -2.44 1.50 -1.23
N PRO A 97 -3.61 0.85 -1.16
CA PRO A 97 -4.70 1.07 -2.10
C PRO A 97 -5.58 2.27 -1.76
N LEU A 98 -5.64 2.70 -0.48
CA LEU A 98 -6.49 3.81 -0.06
C LEU A 98 -5.84 5.17 -0.32
N ARG A 99 -4.54 5.32 -0.11
CA ARG A 99 -3.84 6.60 -0.30
C ARG A 99 -4.06 7.22 -1.69
N PRO A 100 -3.94 6.49 -2.80
CA PRO A 100 -4.18 7.04 -4.14
C PRO A 100 -5.67 7.24 -4.46
N SER A 101 -6.61 6.79 -3.62
CA SER A 101 -8.04 6.99 -3.85
C SER A 101 -8.57 8.33 -3.34
N PHE A 102 -7.77 9.10 -2.60
CA PHE A 102 -8.14 10.45 -2.19
C PHE A 102 -7.99 11.42 -3.35
N LYS A 103 -8.83 12.44 -3.36
CA LYS A 103 -8.79 13.50 -4.37
C LYS A 103 -7.43 14.20 -4.35
N ASP A 104 -6.85 14.43 -5.53
CA ASP A 104 -5.59 15.16 -5.66
C ASP A 104 -5.68 16.54 -4.97
N GLY A 105 -4.61 16.92 -4.26
CA GLY A 105 -4.57 18.16 -3.49
C GLY A 105 -5.23 18.10 -2.10
N PHE A 106 -5.86 16.98 -1.73
CA PHE A 106 -6.34 16.79 -0.37
C PHE A 106 -5.16 16.59 0.59
N ARG A 107 -5.03 17.50 1.58
CA ARG A 107 -3.90 17.49 2.55
C ARG A 107 -4.34 17.62 3.99
N CYS A 108 -5.59 17.39 4.28
CA CYS A 108 -6.07 17.33 5.66
C CYS A 108 -5.54 16.07 6.34
N GLU A 109 -4.97 16.22 7.54
CA GLU A 109 -4.49 15.08 8.33
C GLU A 109 -5.62 14.09 8.57
N THR A 110 -5.42 12.86 8.13
CA THR A 110 -6.42 11.79 8.19
C THR A 110 -5.85 10.60 8.93
N GLN A 111 -6.62 10.05 9.87
CA GLN A 111 -6.25 8.89 10.65
C GLN A 111 -7.28 7.77 10.48
N ILE A 112 -6.77 6.56 10.25
CA ILE A 112 -7.52 5.31 10.23
C ILE A 112 -6.96 4.43 11.33
N ILE A 113 -7.82 3.98 12.25
CA ILE A 113 -7.44 3.03 13.31
C ILE A 113 -8.31 1.80 13.17
N ALA A 114 -7.69 0.65 12.95
CA ALA A 114 -8.33 -0.66 12.97
C ALA A 114 -7.99 -1.36 14.29
N THR A 115 -8.99 -1.60 15.12
CA THR A 115 -8.84 -2.30 16.40
C THR A 115 -9.43 -3.70 16.29
N VAL A 116 -8.59 -4.71 16.44
CA VAL A 116 -8.99 -6.12 16.41
C VAL A 116 -9.66 -6.45 17.74
N LEU A 117 -10.96 -6.71 17.73
CA LEU A 117 -11.77 -6.95 18.91
C LEU A 117 -11.98 -8.43 19.25
N SER A 118 -11.98 -9.30 18.24
CA SER A 118 -12.09 -10.75 18.35
C SER A 118 -11.41 -11.43 17.18
N VAL A 119 -10.79 -12.58 17.40
CA VAL A 119 -10.21 -13.45 16.36
C VAL A 119 -10.63 -14.89 16.59
N ASP A 120 -10.99 -15.59 15.52
CA ASP A 120 -11.32 -17.01 15.52
C ASP A 120 -10.16 -17.90 15.03
N ASN A 121 -9.03 -17.30 14.66
CA ASN A 121 -7.85 -17.93 14.06
C ASN A 121 -8.10 -18.61 12.70
N GLU A 122 -9.26 -18.43 12.11
CA GLU A 122 -9.62 -18.93 10.77
C GLU A 122 -9.77 -17.79 9.76
N ASN A 123 -10.37 -16.67 10.18
CA ASN A 123 -10.63 -15.52 9.31
C ASN A 123 -9.63 -14.40 9.58
N GLU A 124 -8.80 -14.07 8.60
CA GLU A 124 -7.81 -12.99 8.72
C GLU A 124 -8.47 -11.62 8.79
N TYR A 125 -7.97 -10.78 9.70
CA TYR A 125 -8.54 -9.46 9.98
C TYR A 125 -8.11 -8.37 8.98
N ASP A 126 -7.01 -8.55 8.26
CA ASP A 126 -6.37 -7.53 7.42
C ASP A 126 -7.27 -7.06 6.25
N ILE A 127 -7.88 -8.01 5.52
CA ILE A 127 -8.81 -7.73 4.43
C ILE A 127 -10.12 -7.12 4.96
N LEU A 128 -10.59 -7.60 6.10
CA LEU A 128 -11.75 -7.03 6.77
C LEU A 128 -11.50 -5.56 7.13
N ALA A 129 -10.34 -5.28 7.74
CA ALA A 129 -9.93 -3.93 8.13
C ALA A 129 -9.79 -3.00 6.92
N LEU A 130 -9.25 -3.47 5.78
CA LEU A 130 -9.11 -2.68 4.56
C LEU A 130 -10.49 -2.26 4.01
N ASN A 131 -11.40 -3.21 3.86
CA ASN A 131 -12.75 -2.93 3.36
C ASN A 131 -13.53 -1.99 4.31
N ALA A 132 -13.41 -2.20 5.62
CA ALA A 132 -14.02 -1.33 6.62
C ALA A 132 -13.39 0.07 6.66
N ALA A 133 -12.08 0.21 6.38
CA ALA A 133 -11.40 1.49 6.27
C ALA A 133 -11.92 2.30 5.07
N SER A 134 -12.08 1.66 3.91
CA SER A 134 -12.70 2.29 2.74
C SER A 134 -14.12 2.79 3.05
N LEU A 135 -14.95 1.95 3.67
CA LEU A 135 -16.31 2.33 4.08
C LEU A 135 -16.29 3.45 5.14
N GLY A 136 -15.40 3.39 6.11
CA GLY A 136 -15.26 4.40 7.16
C GLY A 136 -14.90 5.77 6.61
N LEU A 137 -14.02 5.85 5.61
CA LEU A 137 -13.68 7.09 4.91
C LEU A 137 -14.90 7.68 4.18
N GLN A 138 -15.70 6.84 3.51
CA GLN A 138 -16.93 7.28 2.86
C GLN A 138 -17.94 7.84 3.87
N LEU A 139 -18.15 7.14 5.00
CA LEU A 139 -19.03 7.60 6.08
C LEU A 139 -18.56 8.88 6.75
N ALA A 140 -17.25 9.13 6.79
CA ALA A 140 -16.67 10.38 7.28
C ALA A 140 -16.83 11.56 6.29
N GLY A 141 -17.32 11.31 5.08
CA GLY A 141 -17.48 12.34 4.04
C GLY A 141 -16.14 12.86 3.50
N VAL A 142 -15.08 12.03 3.56
CA VAL A 142 -13.76 12.40 3.04
C VAL A 142 -13.80 12.34 1.50
N PRO A 143 -13.13 13.28 0.77
CA PRO A 143 -13.21 13.34 -0.68
C PRO A 143 -12.38 12.21 -1.32
N LEU A 144 -13.04 11.11 -1.63
CA LEU A 144 -12.48 9.97 -2.36
C LEU A 144 -12.92 10.05 -3.83
N GLU A 145 -12.00 9.67 -4.74
CA GLU A 145 -12.32 9.48 -6.15
C GLU A 145 -13.23 8.25 -6.34
N SER A 146 -12.96 7.19 -5.58
CA SER A 146 -13.75 5.95 -5.62
C SER A 146 -13.59 5.14 -4.33
N ALA A 147 -14.61 4.34 -4.01
CA ALA A 147 -14.51 3.31 -2.98
C ALA A 147 -13.54 2.21 -3.40
N VAL A 148 -12.84 1.65 -2.42
CA VAL A 148 -11.93 0.52 -2.60
C VAL A 148 -12.51 -0.74 -1.98
N GLY A 149 -12.48 -1.84 -2.72
CA GLY A 149 -12.75 -3.18 -2.21
C GLY A 149 -11.51 -4.06 -2.33
N ALA A 150 -11.36 -5.04 -1.45
CA ALA A 150 -10.25 -5.98 -1.49
C ALA A 150 -10.66 -7.38 -1.08
N VAL A 151 -10.04 -8.38 -1.71
CA VAL A 151 -10.21 -9.79 -1.39
C VAL A 151 -8.87 -10.51 -1.33
N ARG A 152 -8.83 -11.61 -0.57
CA ARG A 152 -7.76 -12.59 -0.61
C ARG A 152 -8.14 -13.74 -1.55
N MET A 153 -7.22 -14.09 -2.44
CA MET A 153 -7.36 -15.16 -3.41
C MET A 153 -6.27 -16.19 -3.18
N SER A 154 -6.62 -17.43 -2.94
CA SER A 154 -5.66 -18.51 -2.66
C SER A 154 -5.81 -19.64 -3.65
N LEU A 155 -4.70 -20.13 -4.20
CA LEU A 155 -4.70 -21.24 -5.15
C LEU A 155 -4.59 -22.55 -4.38
N ILE A 156 -5.71 -23.26 -4.26
CA ILE A 156 -5.85 -24.49 -3.48
C ILE A 156 -6.35 -25.60 -4.40
N ASN A 157 -5.61 -26.70 -4.50
CA ASN A 157 -5.97 -27.84 -5.35
C ASN A 157 -6.35 -27.40 -6.78
N ASP A 158 -5.50 -26.57 -7.39
CA ASP A 158 -5.62 -26.03 -8.75
C ASP A 158 -6.84 -25.11 -8.97
N ASN A 159 -7.53 -24.68 -7.91
CA ASN A 159 -8.67 -23.78 -7.98
C ASN A 159 -8.45 -22.51 -7.14
N TRP A 160 -8.94 -21.39 -7.63
CA TRP A 160 -8.99 -20.17 -6.86
C TRP A 160 -10.09 -20.19 -5.81
N VAL A 161 -9.71 -20.00 -4.56
CA VAL A 161 -10.61 -19.87 -3.41
C VAL A 161 -10.52 -18.45 -2.90
N VAL A 162 -11.66 -17.77 -2.78
CA VAL A 162 -11.74 -16.42 -2.21
C VAL A 162 -11.96 -16.50 -0.71
N GLN A 163 -11.23 -15.69 0.05
CA GLN A 163 -11.27 -15.65 1.53
C GLN A 163 -11.16 -17.04 2.16
N ALA A 164 -10.15 -17.82 1.72
CA ALA A 164 -9.83 -19.09 2.35
C ALA A 164 -9.53 -18.90 3.84
N THR A 165 -9.96 -19.85 4.67
CA THR A 165 -9.62 -19.90 6.09
C THR A 165 -8.15 -20.28 6.30
N ASN A 166 -7.59 -19.98 7.47
CA ASN A 166 -6.21 -20.34 7.80
C ASN A 166 -5.97 -21.87 7.68
N SER A 167 -6.95 -22.67 8.06
CA SER A 167 -6.89 -24.14 7.88
C SER A 167 -6.85 -24.54 6.40
N GLU A 168 -7.59 -23.85 5.53
CA GLU A 168 -7.57 -24.11 4.07
C GLU A 168 -6.25 -23.62 3.44
N LEU A 169 -5.63 -22.57 3.95
CA LEU A 169 -4.35 -22.02 3.46
C LEU A 169 -3.18 -23.00 3.59
N GLU A 170 -3.26 -23.97 4.47
CA GLU A 170 -2.25 -25.04 4.58
C GLU A 170 -2.11 -25.85 3.28
N ASP A 171 -3.17 -25.93 2.49
CA ASP A 171 -3.21 -26.61 1.19
C ASP A 171 -2.95 -25.66 -0.01
N SER A 172 -2.70 -24.40 0.25
CA SER A 172 -2.46 -23.41 -0.81
C SER A 172 -1.01 -23.46 -1.31
N VAL A 173 -0.83 -23.27 -2.62
CA VAL A 173 0.50 -23.09 -3.24
C VAL A 173 0.82 -21.61 -3.50
N PHE A 174 -0.20 -20.75 -3.53
CA PHE A 174 -0.05 -19.33 -3.82
C PHE A 174 -1.19 -18.54 -3.19
N ASP A 175 -0.85 -17.42 -2.59
CA ASP A 175 -1.80 -16.52 -1.95
C ASP A 175 -1.60 -15.10 -2.46
N MET A 176 -2.70 -14.39 -2.71
CA MET A 176 -2.62 -12.98 -3.12
C MET A 176 -3.79 -12.17 -2.57
N VAL A 177 -3.49 -10.94 -2.18
CA VAL A 177 -4.48 -9.91 -1.91
C VAL A 177 -4.62 -9.02 -3.13
N VAL A 178 -5.85 -8.86 -3.59
CA VAL A 178 -6.18 -7.99 -4.72
C VAL A 178 -7.12 -6.90 -4.24
N ALA A 179 -6.75 -5.64 -4.47
CA ALA A 179 -7.62 -4.49 -4.23
C ALA A 179 -7.95 -3.79 -5.54
N GLY A 180 -9.17 -3.30 -5.65
CA GLY A 180 -9.67 -2.60 -6.82
C GLY A 180 -10.64 -1.47 -6.46
N SER A 181 -10.86 -0.59 -7.41
CA SER A 181 -11.80 0.52 -7.33
C SER A 181 -12.63 0.63 -8.60
N LEU A 182 -13.79 1.25 -8.51
CA LEU A 182 -14.63 1.49 -9.69
C LEU A 182 -14.06 2.64 -10.52
N ASN A 183 -13.85 2.39 -11.80
CA ASN A 183 -13.53 3.43 -12.76
C ASN A 183 -14.80 4.18 -13.22
N PRO A 184 -14.67 5.30 -13.97
CA PRO A 184 -15.81 6.06 -14.47
C PRO A 184 -16.78 5.30 -15.37
N LYS A 185 -16.34 4.14 -15.92
CA LYS A 185 -17.18 3.24 -16.75
C LYS A 185 -17.97 2.23 -15.91
N GLY A 186 -17.73 2.18 -14.58
CA GLY A 186 -18.34 1.21 -13.68
C GLY A 186 -17.66 -0.16 -13.67
N GLU A 187 -16.45 -0.27 -14.22
CA GLU A 187 -15.64 -1.49 -14.19
C GLU A 187 -14.65 -1.43 -13.03
N ILE A 188 -14.17 -2.59 -12.58
CA ILE A 188 -13.14 -2.66 -11.55
C ILE A 188 -11.75 -2.53 -12.16
N ASP A 189 -11.06 -1.46 -11.80
CA ASP A 189 -9.61 -1.29 -12.03
C ASP A 189 -8.86 -1.84 -10.81
N ILE A 190 -7.85 -2.67 -11.07
CA ILE A 190 -6.99 -3.22 -10.02
C ILE A 190 -5.98 -2.14 -9.61
N VAL A 191 -6.00 -1.79 -8.32
CA VAL A 191 -5.13 -0.75 -7.76
C VAL A 191 -3.99 -1.30 -6.91
N MET A 192 -4.11 -2.55 -6.43
CA MET A 192 -3.05 -3.21 -5.68
C MET A 192 -3.12 -4.72 -5.85
N VAL A 193 -1.95 -5.34 -5.96
CA VAL A 193 -1.75 -6.78 -5.79
C VAL A 193 -0.58 -6.97 -4.82
N GLU A 194 -0.78 -7.82 -3.80
CA GLU A 194 0.26 -8.30 -2.90
C GLU A 194 0.20 -9.82 -2.93
N ALA A 195 1.27 -10.49 -3.33
CA ALA A 195 1.23 -11.92 -3.61
C ALA A 195 2.51 -12.63 -3.22
N GLY A 196 2.40 -13.92 -2.90
CA GLY A 196 3.53 -14.78 -2.59
C GLY A 196 3.19 -16.25 -2.66
N ALA A 197 4.22 -17.08 -2.78
CA ALA A 197 4.10 -18.51 -2.57
C ALA A 197 3.90 -18.78 -1.07
N THR A 198 3.14 -19.81 -0.75
CA THR A 198 2.96 -20.29 0.63
C THR A 198 4.17 -21.11 1.10
N ASP A 199 4.33 -21.29 2.40
CA ASP A 199 5.46 -22.03 2.95
C ASP A 199 5.53 -23.50 2.44
N ASN A 200 4.36 -24.10 2.16
CA ASN A 200 4.24 -25.46 1.68
C ASN A 200 4.23 -25.59 0.14
N ALA A 201 4.36 -24.48 -0.60
CA ALA A 201 4.19 -24.46 -2.06
C ALA A 201 5.06 -25.48 -2.79
N PHE A 202 6.35 -25.58 -2.46
CA PHE A 202 7.25 -26.54 -3.11
C PHE A 202 6.82 -27.98 -2.87
N ALA A 203 6.49 -28.34 -1.62
CA ALA A 203 6.04 -29.71 -1.30
C ALA A 203 4.76 -30.06 -2.05
N LYS A 204 3.80 -29.16 -2.11
CA LYS A 204 2.53 -29.36 -2.81
C LYS A 204 2.72 -29.46 -4.33
N ILE A 205 3.62 -28.68 -4.92
CA ILE A 205 3.93 -28.77 -6.35
C ILE A 205 4.63 -30.10 -6.67
N ASP A 206 5.55 -30.54 -5.82
CA ASP A 206 6.22 -31.85 -5.95
C ASP A 206 5.23 -33.02 -5.80
N GLU A 207 4.17 -32.85 -5.03
CA GLU A 207 3.05 -33.81 -4.87
C GLU A 207 2.06 -33.77 -6.04
N GLY A 208 2.18 -32.80 -6.96
CA GLY A 208 1.40 -32.75 -8.20
C GLY A 208 0.44 -31.56 -8.34
N SER A 209 0.42 -30.59 -7.42
CA SER A 209 -0.33 -29.35 -7.58
C SER A 209 0.27 -28.49 -8.70
N ALA A 210 -0.56 -27.75 -9.42
CA ALA A 210 -0.12 -26.86 -10.47
C ALA A 210 0.75 -25.69 -9.91
N ALA A 211 1.90 -25.45 -10.54
CA ALA A 211 2.70 -24.27 -10.24
C ALA A 211 1.96 -23.01 -10.72
N PRO A 212 1.94 -21.91 -9.94
CA PRO A 212 1.27 -20.67 -10.33
C PRO A 212 2.03 -20.01 -11.49
N THR A 213 1.55 -20.19 -12.71
CA THR A 213 2.04 -19.50 -13.91
C THR A 213 1.40 -18.12 -14.02
N GLU A 214 1.99 -17.25 -14.87
CA GLU A 214 1.47 -15.91 -15.13
C GLU A 214 0.00 -15.93 -15.58
N ASN A 215 -0.40 -16.90 -16.41
CA ASN A 215 -1.78 -17.06 -16.86
C ASN A 215 -2.72 -17.41 -15.70
N ILE A 216 -2.33 -18.37 -14.86
CA ILE A 216 -3.13 -18.76 -13.68
C ILE A 216 -3.31 -17.55 -12.76
N VAL A 217 -2.25 -16.79 -12.51
CA VAL A 217 -2.31 -15.59 -11.66
C VAL A 217 -3.19 -14.50 -12.30
N ALA A 218 -3.10 -14.29 -13.61
CA ALA A 218 -3.94 -13.33 -14.33
C ALA A 218 -5.43 -13.72 -14.23
N ASP A 219 -5.76 -14.99 -14.40
CA ASP A 219 -7.14 -15.51 -14.25
C ASP A 219 -7.67 -15.27 -12.82
N GLY A 220 -6.83 -15.47 -11.79
CA GLY A 220 -7.18 -15.19 -10.41
C GLY A 220 -7.44 -13.70 -10.14
N ILE A 221 -6.65 -12.82 -10.74
CA ILE A 221 -6.85 -11.36 -10.65
C ILE A 221 -8.18 -10.97 -11.35
N ASP A 222 -8.46 -11.51 -12.52
CA ASP A 222 -9.72 -11.22 -13.22
C ASP A 222 -10.92 -11.73 -12.43
N MET A 223 -10.85 -12.92 -11.85
CA MET A 223 -11.90 -13.50 -11.02
C MET A 223 -12.16 -12.67 -9.74
N SER A 224 -11.13 -12.04 -9.16
CA SER A 224 -11.25 -11.20 -7.97
C SER A 224 -12.19 -10.01 -8.18
N LYS A 225 -12.30 -9.48 -9.41
CA LYS A 225 -13.09 -8.29 -9.74
C LYS A 225 -14.56 -8.43 -9.39
N GLU A 226 -15.14 -9.62 -9.56
CA GLU A 226 -16.55 -9.89 -9.20
C GLU A 226 -16.78 -9.69 -7.70
N PHE A 227 -15.89 -10.22 -6.87
CA PHE A 227 -16.01 -10.14 -5.41
C PHE A 227 -15.70 -8.72 -4.89
N ILE A 228 -14.73 -8.04 -5.50
CA ILE A 228 -14.43 -6.64 -5.21
C ILE A 228 -15.65 -5.76 -5.52
N SER A 229 -16.32 -5.98 -6.64
CA SER A 229 -17.55 -5.27 -7.00
C SER A 229 -18.65 -5.46 -5.94
N LYS A 230 -18.90 -6.69 -5.50
CA LYS A 230 -19.87 -6.98 -4.44
C LYS A 230 -19.57 -6.25 -3.14
N LEU A 231 -18.30 -6.20 -2.74
CA LEU A 231 -17.86 -5.48 -1.54
C LEU A 231 -18.07 -3.97 -1.66
N ILE A 232 -17.75 -3.38 -2.82
CA ILE A 232 -17.99 -1.96 -3.08
C ILE A 232 -19.50 -1.64 -3.10
N GLU A 233 -20.32 -2.52 -3.67
CA GLU A 233 -21.79 -2.37 -3.67
C GLU A 233 -22.34 -2.40 -2.23
N ALA A 234 -21.88 -3.33 -1.39
CA ALA A 234 -22.26 -3.40 0.02
C ALA A 234 -21.86 -2.15 0.80
N GLN A 235 -20.67 -1.59 0.52
CA GLN A 235 -20.24 -0.32 1.10
C GLN A 235 -21.18 0.81 0.67
N LYS A 236 -21.50 0.94 -0.61
CA LYS A 236 -22.43 1.96 -1.14
C LYS A 236 -23.83 1.82 -0.54
N GLU A 237 -24.31 0.59 -0.38
CA GLU A 237 -25.61 0.33 0.26
C GLU A 237 -25.65 0.84 1.69
N LEU A 238 -24.57 0.62 2.47
CA LEU A 238 -24.52 1.08 3.86
C LEU A 238 -24.37 2.62 3.94
N VAL A 239 -23.57 3.21 3.06
CA VAL A 239 -23.44 4.67 2.96
C VAL A 239 -24.79 5.32 2.64
N ALA A 240 -25.58 4.73 1.71
CA ALA A 240 -26.91 5.24 1.34
C ALA A 240 -27.94 5.18 2.48
N LYS A 241 -27.72 4.34 3.50
CA LYS A 241 -28.59 4.28 4.71
C LYS A 241 -28.23 5.37 5.74
N ARG A 242 -27.17 6.12 5.51
CA ARG A 242 -26.64 7.13 6.45
C ARG A 242 -26.74 8.53 5.85
N ASP A 243 -26.94 9.48 6.72
CA ASP A 243 -26.86 10.92 6.39
C ASP A 243 -25.37 11.32 6.51
N VAL A 244 -24.62 11.15 5.40
CA VAL A 244 -23.20 11.48 5.34
C VAL A 244 -23.08 13.00 5.15
N PRO A 245 -22.30 13.70 6.00
CA PRO A 245 -22.16 15.14 5.90
C PRO A 245 -21.45 15.54 4.59
N GLU A 246 -22.02 16.49 3.88
CA GLU A 246 -21.30 17.21 2.83
C GLU A 246 -20.35 18.21 3.47
N ILE A 247 -19.06 18.01 3.29
CA ILE A 247 -18.01 18.87 3.84
C ILE A 247 -17.25 19.51 2.68
N ASP A 248 -17.16 20.83 2.71
CA ASP A 248 -16.30 21.57 1.79
C ASP A 248 -14.84 21.44 2.25
N TRP A 249 -14.16 20.46 1.69
CA TRP A 249 -12.78 20.16 2.04
C TRP A 249 -11.81 21.09 1.31
N PRO A 250 -10.81 21.64 1.99
CA PRO A 250 -9.76 22.42 1.34
C PRO A 250 -8.93 21.49 0.42
N ILE A 251 -8.98 21.79 -0.88
CA ILE A 251 -8.16 21.13 -1.89
C ILE A 251 -7.10 22.14 -2.33
N ILE A 252 -5.84 21.76 -2.22
CA ILE A 252 -4.69 22.62 -2.54
C ILE A 252 -4.25 22.31 -3.97
N GLU A 253 -4.35 23.30 -4.84
CA GLU A 253 -3.75 23.25 -6.16
C GLU A 253 -2.28 23.67 -6.08
N ASP A 254 -1.38 22.76 -6.43
CA ASP A 254 0.07 23.00 -6.39
C ASP A 254 0.55 24.00 -7.45
N TYR A 255 -0.17 24.09 -8.56
CA TYR A 255 0.07 25.00 -9.69
C TYR A 255 -1.20 25.07 -10.56
N SER A 256 -1.37 26.16 -11.30
CA SER A 256 -2.45 26.26 -12.26
C SER A 256 -2.12 25.53 -13.57
N GLU A 257 -3.14 25.00 -14.24
CA GLU A 257 -2.96 24.38 -15.58
C GLU A 257 -2.48 25.41 -16.62
N GLU A 258 -2.79 26.70 -16.44
CA GLU A 258 -2.28 27.78 -17.29
C GLU A 258 -0.75 27.90 -17.15
N LEU A 259 -0.22 27.97 -15.92
CA LEU A 259 1.24 28.00 -15.66
C LEU A 259 1.93 26.78 -16.25
N LYS A 260 1.36 25.59 -16.05
CA LYS A 260 1.90 24.34 -16.61
C LYS A 260 1.93 24.35 -18.13
N SER A 261 0.88 24.87 -18.78
CA SER A 261 0.81 25.00 -20.25
C SER A 261 1.89 25.97 -20.76
N GLN A 262 2.06 27.12 -20.13
CA GLN A 262 3.08 28.10 -20.48
C GLN A 262 4.50 27.53 -20.36
N ILE A 263 4.79 26.79 -19.28
CA ILE A 263 6.09 26.11 -19.09
C ILE A 263 6.27 25.03 -20.15
N SER A 264 5.22 24.26 -20.45
CA SER A 264 5.27 23.20 -21.47
C SER A 264 5.55 23.75 -22.87
N GLU A 265 4.92 24.86 -23.23
CA GLU A 265 5.17 25.55 -24.50
C GLU A 265 6.61 26.10 -24.60
N ALA A 266 7.13 26.61 -23.48
CA ALA A 266 8.47 27.21 -23.47
C ALA A 266 9.62 26.20 -23.39
N PHE A 267 9.45 25.10 -22.68
CA PHE A 267 10.51 24.15 -22.34
C PHE A 267 10.23 22.70 -22.72
N GLY A 268 9.06 22.37 -23.26
CA GLY A 268 8.66 20.99 -23.55
C GLY A 268 9.65 20.23 -24.44
N SER A 269 10.12 20.85 -25.54
CA SER A 269 11.09 20.26 -26.46
C SER A 269 12.47 20.05 -25.80
N ASP A 270 12.90 21.00 -24.96
CA ASP A 270 14.19 20.91 -24.26
C ASP A 270 14.14 19.84 -23.17
N ILE A 271 12.99 19.71 -22.47
CA ILE A 271 12.74 18.64 -21.50
C ILE A 271 12.78 17.27 -22.21
N GLU A 272 12.13 17.13 -23.35
CA GLU A 272 12.13 15.88 -24.11
C GLU A 272 13.56 15.48 -24.51
N THR A 273 14.35 16.45 -24.98
CA THR A 273 15.77 16.26 -25.34
C THR A 273 16.60 15.87 -24.11
N ALA A 274 16.42 16.56 -22.99
CA ALA A 274 17.12 16.26 -21.74
C ALA A 274 16.78 14.85 -21.22
N MET A 275 15.50 14.45 -21.29
CA MET A 275 15.06 13.11 -20.86
C MET A 275 15.53 11.99 -21.80
N ALA A 276 16.08 12.31 -22.97
CA ALA A 276 16.72 11.34 -23.86
C ALA A 276 18.17 11.01 -23.48
N ILE A 277 18.80 11.81 -22.62
CA ILE A 277 20.16 11.57 -22.13
C ILE A 277 20.17 10.33 -21.24
N THR A 278 20.97 9.33 -21.60
CA THR A 278 21.01 8.05 -20.87
C THR A 278 21.88 8.11 -19.62
N ASP A 279 22.94 8.94 -19.63
CA ASP A 279 23.75 9.18 -18.42
C ASP A 279 22.93 9.90 -17.36
N ARG A 280 22.95 9.38 -16.13
CA ARG A 280 22.15 9.90 -15.03
C ARG A 280 22.61 11.26 -14.55
N ALA A 281 23.93 11.45 -14.45
CA ALA A 281 24.50 12.69 -13.90
C ALA A 281 24.27 13.84 -14.89
N GLU A 282 24.59 13.63 -16.18
CA GLU A 282 24.39 14.61 -17.25
C GLU A 282 22.90 14.98 -17.40
N ARG A 283 22.01 13.99 -17.38
CA ARG A 283 20.55 14.22 -17.41
C ARG A 283 20.06 15.04 -16.23
N SER A 284 20.52 14.72 -15.00
CA SER A 284 20.12 15.44 -13.77
C SER A 284 20.61 16.89 -13.79
N GLU A 285 21.84 17.14 -14.25
CA GLU A 285 22.39 18.48 -14.42
C GLU A 285 21.57 19.28 -15.42
N LYS A 286 21.28 18.69 -16.59
CA LYS A 286 20.49 19.36 -17.61
C LYS A 286 19.05 19.65 -17.18
N GLN A 287 18.42 18.72 -16.46
CA GLN A 287 17.11 18.95 -15.88
C GLN A 287 17.11 20.09 -14.86
N SER A 288 18.14 20.18 -14.01
CA SER A 288 18.28 21.26 -13.02
C SER A 288 18.46 22.62 -13.70
N GLU A 289 19.31 22.72 -14.72
CA GLU A 289 19.47 23.94 -15.53
C GLU A 289 18.15 24.41 -16.14
N LEU A 290 17.40 23.51 -16.76
CA LEU A 290 16.09 23.83 -17.38
C LEU A 290 15.06 24.27 -16.31
N GLN A 291 15.08 23.65 -15.14
CA GLN A 291 14.20 24.03 -14.03
C GLN A 291 14.53 25.43 -13.49
N GLU A 292 15.82 25.77 -13.37
CA GLU A 292 16.27 27.11 -12.95
C GLU A 292 15.87 28.16 -13.99
N GLN A 293 16.07 27.89 -15.28
CA GLN A 293 15.62 28.78 -16.37
C GLN A 293 14.10 28.97 -16.37
N ALA A 294 13.33 27.92 -16.06
CA ALA A 294 11.88 28.04 -15.92
C ALA A 294 11.48 28.92 -14.74
N VAL A 295 12.18 28.78 -13.61
CA VAL A 295 11.98 29.66 -12.45
C VAL A 295 12.30 31.11 -12.82
N GLU A 296 13.45 31.40 -13.41
CA GLU A 296 13.82 32.77 -13.83
C GLU A 296 12.82 33.40 -14.78
N LYS A 297 12.27 32.60 -15.72
CA LYS A 297 11.37 33.09 -16.76
C LYS A 297 9.94 33.37 -16.27
N PHE A 298 9.45 32.58 -15.32
CA PHE A 298 8.05 32.61 -14.88
C PHE A 298 7.90 33.06 -13.41
N LEU A 299 8.98 33.48 -12.75
CA LEU A 299 8.91 34.07 -11.40
C LEU A 299 8.03 35.32 -11.43
N ASP A 300 7.05 35.35 -10.54
CA ASP A 300 6.25 36.54 -10.31
C ASP A 300 7.00 37.51 -9.40
N GLU A 301 7.02 38.80 -9.77
CA GLU A 301 7.71 39.84 -8.98
C GLU A 301 6.92 40.24 -7.73
N GLU A 302 5.60 39.96 -7.69
CA GLU A 302 4.72 40.34 -6.58
C GLU A 302 4.48 39.20 -5.59
N GLU A 303 4.51 37.93 -6.07
CA GLU A 303 4.24 36.76 -5.26
C GLU A 303 5.24 35.63 -5.56
N ASP A 304 5.88 35.07 -4.52
CA ASP A 304 6.83 33.96 -4.69
C ASP A 304 6.12 32.66 -5.15
N ASN A 305 6.03 32.49 -6.46
CA ASN A 305 5.48 31.30 -7.11
C ASN A 305 6.51 30.23 -7.48
N THR A 306 7.74 30.32 -6.94
CA THR A 306 8.86 29.38 -7.21
C THR A 306 8.47 27.92 -7.03
N LYS A 307 7.72 27.62 -5.94
CA LYS A 307 7.28 26.26 -5.65
C LYS A 307 6.31 25.75 -6.73
N ALA A 308 5.34 26.56 -7.15
CA ALA A 308 4.39 26.20 -8.18
C ALA A 308 5.07 25.92 -9.54
N ILE A 309 6.04 26.74 -9.93
CA ILE A 309 6.83 26.55 -11.14
C ILE A 309 7.57 25.22 -11.10
N LYS A 310 8.28 24.92 -9.99
CA LYS A 310 9.03 23.67 -9.83
C LYS A 310 8.12 22.43 -9.88
N LEU A 311 6.94 22.48 -9.29
CA LEU A 311 5.98 21.38 -9.29
C LEU A 311 5.34 21.19 -10.66
N ALA A 312 4.97 22.27 -11.36
CA ALA A 312 4.50 22.23 -12.74
C ALA A 312 5.57 21.63 -13.68
N PHE A 313 6.82 22.10 -13.59
CA PHE A 313 7.95 21.57 -14.33
C PHE A 313 8.14 20.06 -14.10
N LYS A 314 8.12 19.63 -12.83
CA LYS A 314 8.22 18.20 -12.45
C LYS A 314 7.07 17.37 -13.04
N SER A 315 5.86 17.91 -13.09
CA SER A 315 4.70 17.27 -13.71
C SER A 315 4.90 17.08 -15.21
N ILE A 316 5.43 18.09 -15.90
CA ILE A 316 5.75 18.00 -17.35
C ILE A 316 6.81 16.92 -17.59
N VAL A 317 7.91 16.92 -16.83
CA VAL A 317 8.96 15.88 -16.91
C VAL A 317 8.37 14.49 -16.72
N LYS A 318 7.51 14.30 -15.70
CA LYS A 318 6.84 13.01 -15.44
C LYS A 318 6.01 12.56 -16.65
N ASN A 319 5.22 13.45 -17.24
CA ASN A 319 4.39 13.13 -18.39
C ASN A 319 5.23 12.81 -19.62
N THR A 320 6.24 13.62 -19.92
CA THR A 320 7.18 13.38 -21.04
C THR A 320 7.84 11.99 -20.96
N VAL A 321 8.31 11.62 -19.77
CA VAL A 321 8.92 10.29 -19.57
C VAL A 321 7.88 9.17 -19.73
N ARG A 322 6.68 9.36 -19.20
CA ARG A 322 5.59 8.40 -19.31
C ARG A 322 5.18 8.18 -20.78
N ASP A 323 4.95 9.26 -21.50
CA ASP A 323 4.53 9.23 -22.91
C ASP A 323 5.59 8.57 -23.79
N ARG A 324 6.86 8.87 -23.53
CA ARG A 324 7.98 8.21 -24.21
C ARG A 324 7.97 6.69 -24.04
N VAL A 325 7.77 6.21 -22.80
CA VAL A 325 7.74 4.76 -22.52
C VAL A 325 6.50 4.11 -23.13
N LEU A 326 5.34 4.75 -23.03
CA LEU A 326 4.07 4.23 -23.59
C LEU A 326 4.08 4.19 -25.12
N SER A 327 4.79 5.12 -25.78
CA SER A 327 4.96 5.10 -27.23
C SER A 327 6.02 4.10 -27.73
N GLY A 328 6.54 3.26 -26.85
CA GLY A 328 7.54 2.24 -27.18
C GLY A 328 8.99 2.74 -27.18
N GLY A 329 9.25 3.94 -26.66
CA GLY A 329 10.59 4.48 -26.49
C GLY A 329 11.38 3.81 -25.35
N ALA A 330 12.68 4.04 -25.34
CA ALA A 330 13.57 3.53 -24.31
C ALA A 330 13.30 4.21 -22.95
N ARG A 331 13.55 3.48 -21.86
CA ARG A 331 13.62 4.02 -20.50
C ARG A 331 14.71 5.08 -20.37
N LEU A 332 14.73 5.83 -19.27
CA LEU A 332 15.69 6.90 -19.01
C LEU A 332 17.16 6.45 -19.08
N ASP A 333 17.44 5.21 -18.76
CA ASP A 333 18.78 4.59 -18.80
C ASP A 333 19.07 3.84 -20.12
N GLY A 334 18.25 4.05 -21.14
CA GLY A 334 18.42 3.49 -22.50
C GLY A 334 17.90 2.06 -22.65
N ARG A 335 17.42 1.40 -21.58
CA ARG A 335 16.86 0.04 -21.66
C ARG A 335 15.50 0.02 -22.35
N THR A 336 15.17 -1.11 -22.97
CA THR A 336 13.79 -1.41 -23.40
C THR A 336 12.91 -1.76 -22.19
N PRO A 337 11.58 -1.78 -22.31
CA PRO A 337 10.68 -2.18 -21.22
C PRO A 337 10.94 -3.59 -20.67
N THR A 338 11.49 -4.49 -21.49
CA THR A 338 11.78 -5.90 -21.13
C THR A 338 13.20 -6.15 -20.63
N ASP A 339 14.12 -5.18 -20.77
CA ASP A 339 15.50 -5.34 -20.33
C ASP A 339 15.61 -5.26 -18.81
N ILE A 340 16.41 -6.13 -18.22
CA ILE A 340 16.83 -6.05 -16.83
C ILE A 340 18.20 -5.37 -16.71
N ARG A 341 18.44 -4.68 -15.59
CA ARG A 341 19.76 -4.13 -15.27
C ARG A 341 20.76 -5.27 -15.07
N ASN A 342 22.04 -5.00 -15.35
CA ASN A 342 23.10 -5.97 -15.08
C ASN A 342 23.07 -6.44 -13.60
N ILE A 343 23.12 -7.75 -13.42
CA ILE A 343 23.15 -8.40 -12.12
C ILE A 343 24.52 -9.01 -11.92
N SER A 344 25.12 -8.79 -10.76
CA SER A 344 26.30 -9.53 -10.31
C SER A 344 26.17 -9.91 -8.84
N ALA A 345 26.83 -11.00 -8.45
CA ALA A 345 26.84 -11.46 -7.08
C ALA A 345 28.22 -12.00 -6.72
N GLU A 346 28.69 -11.66 -5.54
CA GLU A 346 29.89 -12.20 -4.92
C GLU A 346 29.54 -12.83 -3.59
N ILE A 347 30.26 -13.87 -3.19
CA ILE A 347 30.09 -14.54 -1.91
C ILE A 347 31.41 -14.52 -1.12
N ASN A 348 31.34 -14.78 0.20
CA ASN A 348 32.51 -14.88 1.08
C ASN A 348 33.34 -13.58 1.20
N LEU A 349 32.68 -12.43 1.24
CA LEU A 349 33.36 -11.13 1.37
C LEU A 349 33.95 -10.91 2.77
N LEU A 350 33.22 -11.38 3.80
CA LEU A 350 33.58 -11.15 5.21
C LEU A 350 34.13 -12.43 5.83
N PRO A 351 35.33 -12.41 6.44
CA PRO A 351 36.03 -13.64 6.81
C PRO A 351 35.53 -14.33 8.09
N THR A 352 34.83 -13.61 8.97
CA THR A 352 34.46 -14.13 10.32
C THR A 352 32.97 -14.41 10.48
N VAL A 353 32.17 -14.12 9.48
CA VAL A 353 30.71 -14.38 9.50
C VAL A 353 30.39 -15.78 8.97
N HIS A 354 29.18 -16.30 9.25
CA HIS A 354 28.80 -17.63 8.78
C HIS A 354 28.47 -17.63 7.28
N GLY A 355 28.08 -16.51 6.71
CA GLY A 355 27.92 -16.31 5.28
C GLY A 355 27.85 -14.85 4.95
N SER A 356 28.37 -14.47 3.80
CA SER A 356 28.23 -13.10 3.27
C SER A 356 28.12 -13.12 1.76
N SER A 357 27.31 -12.21 1.22
CA SER A 357 27.19 -12.00 -0.21
C SER A 357 27.00 -10.53 -0.52
N LEU A 358 27.53 -10.10 -1.65
CA LEU A 358 27.28 -8.81 -2.24
C LEU A 358 26.43 -9.02 -3.50
N PHE A 359 25.29 -8.39 -3.56
CA PHE A 359 24.41 -8.45 -4.73
C PHE A 359 24.29 -7.04 -5.34
N LEU A 360 24.54 -6.95 -6.63
CA LEU A 360 24.42 -5.71 -7.40
C LEU A 360 23.36 -5.87 -8.50
N ARG A 361 22.54 -4.85 -8.65
CA ARG A 361 21.61 -4.71 -9.78
C ARG A 361 21.73 -3.28 -10.34
N GLY A 362 22.56 -3.12 -11.37
CA GLY A 362 22.97 -1.80 -11.83
C GLY A 362 23.76 -1.08 -10.75
N GLU A 363 23.30 0.08 -10.32
CA GLU A 363 23.92 0.88 -9.24
C GLU A 363 23.43 0.49 -7.83
N THR A 364 22.37 -0.30 -7.72
CA THR A 364 21.84 -0.73 -6.45
C THR A 364 22.65 -1.88 -5.89
N GLN A 365 23.11 -1.74 -4.65
CA GLN A 365 23.99 -2.71 -3.97
C GLN A 365 23.39 -3.13 -2.64
N VAL A 366 23.44 -4.43 -2.34
CA VAL A 366 23.02 -5.01 -1.06
C VAL A 366 24.12 -5.93 -0.52
N LEU A 367 24.60 -5.66 0.67
CA LEU A 367 25.47 -6.56 1.44
C LEU A 367 24.60 -7.42 2.37
N ASN A 368 24.57 -8.72 2.11
CA ASN A 368 23.87 -9.68 2.96
C ASN A 368 24.87 -10.36 3.89
N VAL A 369 24.49 -10.50 5.16
CA VAL A 369 25.30 -11.20 6.17
C VAL A 369 24.41 -12.19 6.89
N THR A 370 24.83 -13.45 6.93
CA THR A 370 24.08 -14.54 7.54
C THR A 370 24.77 -14.98 8.84
N THR A 371 23.96 -15.15 9.89
CA THR A 371 24.38 -15.74 11.16
C THR A 371 23.52 -16.95 11.46
N LEU A 372 24.13 -18.08 11.72
CA LEU A 372 23.47 -19.31 12.15
C LEU A 372 23.59 -19.46 13.68
N GLY A 373 22.50 -19.81 14.33
CA GLY A 373 22.42 -19.97 15.77
C GLY A 373 21.72 -21.25 16.20
N MET A 374 21.75 -21.54 17.51
CA MET A 374 21.02 -22.65 18.10
C MET A 374 19.52 -22.39 18.13
N SER A 375 18.69 -23.44 18.02
CA SER A 375 17.22 -23.32 18.06
C SER A 375 16.69 -22.56 19.28
N ARG A 376 17.36 -22.64 20.42
CA ARG A 376 16.98 -21.89 21.65
C ARG A 376 17.10 -20.37 21.51
N LEU A 377 17.72 -19.87 20.44
CA LEU A 377 17.85 -18.44 20.13
C LEU A 377 16.74 -17.94 19.18
N GLU A 378 15.76 -18.78 18.88
CA GLU A 378 14.59 -18.36 18.12
C GLU A 378 13.87 -17.20 18.80
N GLN A 379 13.28 -16.32 17.98
CA GLN A 379 12.49 -15.21 18.47
C GLN A 379 11.18 -15.73 19.05
N MET A 380 10.93 -15.45 20.33
CA MET A 380 9.62 -15.72 20.95
C MET A 380 8.62 -14.66 20.54
N LEU A 381 7.44 -15.08 20.12
CA LEU A 381 6.34 -14.22 19.69
C LEU A 381 5.21 -14.26 20.73
N ASP A 382 4.81 -13.07 21.22
CA ASP A 382 3.66 -12.88 22.10
C ASP A 382 2.64 -12.03 21.35
N THR A 383 1.82 -12.68 20.53
CA THR A 383 0.86 -12.07 19.60
C THR A 383 -0.53 -12.68 19.76
N ILE A 384 -1.50 -12.17 19.03
CA ILE A 384 -2.84 -12.75 18.97
C ILE A 384 -2.89 -14.05 18.15
N ASP A 385 -1.88 -14.30 17.33
CA ASP A 385 -1.79 -15.50 16.50
C ASP A 385 -1.47 -16.76 17.30
N THR A 386 -1.56 -17.91 16.62
CA THR A 386 -1.19 -19.22 17.17
C THR A 386 0.30 -19.48 17.10
N VAL A 387 1.06 -18.80 16.24
CA VAL A 387 2.51 -18.92 16.09
C VAL A 387 3.20 -18.26 17.27
N THR A 388 4.01 -19.02 18.00
CA THR A 388 4.68 -18.58 19.24
C THR A 388 6.17 -18.34 19.10
N SER A 389 6.78 -18.73 17.98
CA SER A 389 8.21 -18.50 17.72
C SER A 389 8.53 -18.37 16.24
N LYS A 390 9.63 -17.71 15.95
CA LYS A 390 10.14 -17.47 14.59
C LYS A 390 11.64 -17.75 14.55
N ARG A 391 12.06 -18.71 13.71
CA ARG A 391 13.49 -19.10 13.55
C ARG A 391 14.20 -18.22 12.54
N TYR A 392 13.56 -17.89 11.44
CA TYR A 392 14.12 -17.04 10.41
C TYR A 392 13.84 -15.58 10.73
N MET A 393 14.88 -14.76 10.86
CA MET A 393 14.80 -13.32 11.07
C MET A 393 15.57 -12.63 9.96
N HIS A 394 14.89 -11.70 9.27
CA HIS A 394 15.49 -10.89 8.21
C HIS A 394 15.46 -9.42 8.62
N HIS A 395 16.63 -8.86 8.90
CA HIS A 395 16.79 -7.46 9.23
C HIS A 395 17.26 -6.69 8.02
N TYR A 396 16.54 -5.63 7.66
CA TYR A 396 16.89 -4.71 6.59
C TYR A 396 17.34 -3.37 7.17
N ASN A 397 18.61 -3.04 6.96
CA ASN A 397 19.21 -1.78 7.38
C ASN A 397 19.42 -0.88 6.18
N PHE A 398 18.95 0.38 6.27
CA PHE A 398 19.08 1.36 5.22
C PHE A 398 19.76 2.63 5.79
N PRO A 399 21.10 2.63 5.93
CA PRO A 399 21.83 3.75 6.48
C PRO A 399 21.84 4.95 5.52
N PRO A 400 22.07 6.19 6.02
CA PRO A 400 22.03 7.42 5.23
C PRO A 400 22.89 7.39 3.97
N TYR A 401 24.07 6.83 4.04
CA TYR A 401 24.99 6.72 2.90
C TYR A 401 24.41 5.85 1.74
N SER A 402 23.36 5.07 1.97
CA SER A 402 22.68 4.30 0.90
C SER A 402 22.05 5.20 -0.16
N THR A 403 21.75 6.44 0.17
CA THR A 403 21.24 7.49 -0.75
C THR A 403 22.25 8.60 -0.99
N GLY A 404 23.47 8.51 -0.42
CA GLY A 404 24.49 9.57 -0.50
C GLY A 404 24.18 10.78 0.38
N GLU A 405 23.30 10.62 1.37
CA GLU A 405 22.87 11.69 2.28
C GLU A 405 23.57 11.60 3.64
N ALA A 406 23.64 12.71 4.35
CA ALA A 406 24.19 12.80 5.70
C ALA A 406 23.09 13.21 6.69
N TYR A 407 22.60 12.25 7.48
CA TYR A 407 21.66 12.49 8.58
C TYR A 407 21.89 11.47 9.71
N PRO A 408 21.38 11.71 10.95
CA PRO A 408 21.56 10.77 12.05
C PRO A 408 21.03 9.39 11.74
N MET A 409 21.79 8.35 12.09
CA MET A 409 21.29 6.97 12.01
C MET A 409 20.15 6.78 13.00
N ARG A 410 19.06 6.15 12.53
CA ARG A 410 17.88 5.81 13.33
C ARG A 410 17.86 4.33 13.66
#